data_1b8254e94d9a8da186e7b5f874e7cb0f
#
_entry.id   1b8254e94d9a8da186e7b5f874e7cb0f
#
_cell.length_a   1.000
_cell.length_b   1.000
_cell.length_c   1.000
_cell.angle_alpha   90.00
_cell.angle_beta   90.00
_cell.angle_gamma   90.00
#
_symmetry.space_group_name_H-M   'P 1'
#
loop_
_entity.id
_entity.type
_entity.pdbx_description
1 polymer ?
#
loop_
_entity_poly.entity_id
_entity_poly.type
_entity_poly.pdbx_seq_one_letter_code
_entity_poly.pdbx_strand_id
1 'polypeptide(L)'
;MEHIVKALDSEILHCIQNAKSISVAAALTNSYGVNLLSYASKTCLVRVVAGVNLPTPVDVLISLRNKYNNNARIWMDIAFFHPKVYLFVLKDGTKIGFIGSGNFTSGGMKENIEMAYKVTAPSECDELQKWFDDIFDKSSEITDTFINNYRPYVNKWSGRNAEQDQDFSNISNEMASISLNKKAVLRELKKFRDMDEYQNIIKDSAKSVSEIRKSIDYDNDFKNFNLEKFLSYWELGHIIPIYKNQIEKAVKEGAMRKLCKMLCDDSIDIEERYRLAFSEYKIYGCGDNIITKILCVHNPKEYMLLNNVSEDYLKYTKISFVRGTKPWTRYK
;
A
#
# COMPACT_ATOMS: atom_id res chain seq x y z
N MET A 1 -19.94 -19.85 -21.96
CA MET A 1 -19.07 -19.75 -20.75
C MET A 1 -18.18 -18.54 -20.92
N GLU A 2 -18.09 -17.67 -19.89
CA GLU A 2 -17.16 -16.56 -19.97
C GLU A 2 -15.73 -17.09 -19.85
N HIS A 3 -14.93 -16.89 -20.90
CA HIS A 3 -13.51 -17.27 -20.90
C HIS A 3 -12.61 -16.14 -20.31
N ILE A 4 -13.13 -14.95 -20.12
CA ILE A 4 -12.40 -13.81 -19.54
C ILE A 4 -12.60 -13.79 -18.03
N VAL A 5 -11.50 -13.85 -17.30
CA VAL A 5 -11.46 -13.87 -15.83
C VAL A 5 -10.92 -12.56 -15.30
N LYS A 6 -11.72 -11.90 -14.45
CA LYS A 6 -11.35 -10.64 -13.77
C LYS A 6 -10.94 -10.85 -12.30
N ALA A 7 -11.38 -11.96 -11.68
CA ALA A 7 -11.07 -12.33 -10.31
C ALA A 7 -10.13 -13.55 -10.31
N LEU A 8 -8.89 -13.34 -10.74
CA LEU A 8 -7.91 -14.42 -10.98
C LEU A 8 -7.59 -15.20 -9.70
N ASP A 9 -7.54 -14.51 -8.56
CA ASP A 9 -7.23 -15.10 -7.25
C ASP A 9 -8.15 -16.26 -6.87
N SER A 10 -9.46 -16.06 -6.94
CA SER A 10 -10.46 -17.08 -6.58
C SER A 10 -10.47 -18.27 -7.53
N GLU A 11 -10.31 -18.03 -8.82
CA GLU A 11 -10.25 -19.08 -9.84
C GLU A 11 -8.99 -19.95 -9.67
N ILE A 12 -7.84 -19.32 -9.50
CA ILE A 12 -6.57 -20.02 -9.27
C ILE A 12 -6.59 -20.79 -7.96
N LEU A 13 -7.10 -20.22 -6.87
CA LEU A 13 -7.22 -20.91 -5.58
C LEU A 13 -8.12 -22.15 -5.68
N HIS A 14 -9.26 -22.02 -6.36
CA HIS A 14 -10.15 -23.16 -6.61
C HIS A 14 -9.44 -24.30 -7.37
N CYS A 15 -8.69 -23.95 -8.44
CA CYS A 15 -7.92 -24.92 -9.19
C CYS A 15 -6.83 -25.58 -8.34
N ILE A 16 -6.07 -24.81 -7.54
CA ILE A 16 -5.00 -25.31 -6.67
C ILE A 16 -5.53 -26.37 -5.69
N GLN A 17 -6.66 -26.12 -5.03
CA GLN A 17 -7.26 -27.02 -4.04
C GLN A 17 -7.70 -28.37 -4.65
N ASN A 18 -8.07 -28.37 -5.93
CA ASN A 18 -8.57 -29.53 -6.65
C ASN A 18 -7.52 -30.16 -7.59
N ALA A 19 -6.31 -29.61 -7.68
CA ALA A 19 -5.30 -30.06 -8.62
C ALA A 19 -4.65 -31.40 -8.23
N LYS A 20 -4.37 -32.22 -9.26
CA LYS A 20 -3.45 -33.34 -9.26
C LYS A 20 -2.05 -32.88 -9.67
N SER A 21 -1.96 -31.91 -10.61
CA SER A 21 -0.71 -31.25 -10.97
C SER A 21 -0.92 -29.78 -11.26
N ILE A 22 0.11 -28.98 -10.97
CA ILE A 22 0.16 -27.54 -11.15
C ILE A 22 1.45 -27.18 -11.87
N SER A 23 1.37 -26.36 -12.91
CA SER A 23 2.52 -25.78 -13.61
C SER A 23 2.36 -24.26 -13.65
N VAL A 24 3.34 -23.53 -13.10
CA VAL A 24 3.34 -22.06 -13.02
C VAL A 24 4.55 -21.50 -13.73
N ALA A 25 4.34 -20.65 -14.72
CA ALA A 25 5.38 -19.82 -15.34
C ALA A 25 5.03 -18.34 -15.12
N ALA A 26 5.77 -17.65 -14.27
CA ALA A 26 5.48 -16.28 -13.90
C ALA A 26 6.74 -15.38 -13.93
N ALA A 27 6.61 -14.22 -14.59
CA ALA A 27 7.68 -13.24 -14.70
C ALA A 27 8.13 -12.71 -13.34
N LEU A 28 7.20 -12.61 -12.39
CA LEU A 28 7.43 -12.19 -11.02
C LEU A 28 6.58 -13.04 -10.07
N THR A 29 7.21 -13.51 -9.00
CA THR A 29 6.56 -14.27 -7.93
C THR A 29 6.87 -13.61 -6.59
N ASN A 30 5.90 -13.53 -5.68
CA ASN A 30 6.13 -13.07 -4.32
C ASN A 30 5.61 -14.09 -3.28
N SER A 31 5.73 -13.77 -2.00
CA SER A 31 5.29 -14.64 -0.90
C SER A 31 3.80 -14.99 -0.98
N TYR A 32 2.96 -14.11 -1.51
CA TYR A 32 1.54 -14.39 -1.72
C TYR A 32 1.30 -15.57 -2.67
N GLY A 33 1.96 -15.56 -3.85
CA GLY A 33 1.87 -16.65 -4.82
C GLY A 33 2.36 -17.99 -4.25
N VAL A 34 3.48 -17.97 -3.52
CA VAL A 34 4.00 -19.18 -2.84
C VAL A 34 3.03 -19.69 -1.78
N ASN A 35 2.38 -18.79 -1.05
CA ASN A 35 1.37 -19.15 -0.05
C ASN A 35 0.12 -19.76 -0.69
N LEU A 36 -0.33 -19.28 -1.86
CA LEU A 36 -1.42 -19.92 -2.60
C LEU A 36 -1.10 -21.38 -2.90
N LEU A 37 0.11 -21.70 -3.34
CA LEU A 37 0.52 -23.09 -3.60
C LEU A 37 0.47 -24.00 -2.34
N SER A 38 0.42 -23.41 -1.13
CA SER A 38 0.31 -24.20 0.11
C SER A 38 -1.06 -24.86 0.28
N TYR A 39 -2.08 -24.41 -0.43
CA TYR A 39 -3.40 -25.02 -0.44
C TYR A 39 -3.50 -26.26 -1.33
N ALA A 40 -2.45 -26.57 -2.11
CA ALA A 40 -2.39 -27.78 -2.90
C ALA A 40 -2.29 -29.04 -1.99
N SER A 41 -2.87 -30.16 -2.45
CA SER A 41 -2.72 -31.44 -1.77
C SER A 41 -1.24 -31.83 -1.65
N LYS A 42 -0.85 -32.53 -0.59
CA LYS A 42 0.51 -33.08 -0.40
C LYS A 42 0.95 -34.00 -1.54
N THR A 43 0.01 -34.62 -2.25
CA THR A 43 0.27 -35.51 -3.40
C THR A 43 0.25 -34.77 -4.74
N CYS A 44 -0.03 -33.47 -4.75
CA CYS A 44 -0.07 -32.65 -5.95
C CYS A 44 1.35 -32.42 -6.46
N LEU A 45 1.60 -32.71 -7.76
CA LEU A 45 2.84 -32.34 -8.41
C LEU A 45 2.83 -30.84 -8.72
N VAL A 46 3.71 -30.08 -8.10
CA VAL A 46 3.84 -28.64 -8.33
C VAL A 46 5.15 -28.36 -9.03
N ARG A 47 5.10 -27.70 -10.20
CA ARG A 47 6.28 -27.21 -10.95
C ARG A 47 6.17 -25.70 -11.15
N VAL A 48 7.25 -24.98 -10.89
CA VAL A 48 7.32 -23.52 -10.98
C VAL A 48 8.54 -23.08 -11.76
N VAL A 49 8.36 -22.20 -12.74
CA VAL A 49 9.44 -21.41 -13.34
C VAL A 49 9.22 -19.95 -12.96
N ALA A 50 10.10 -19.43 -12.12
CA ALA A 50 10.08 -18.03 -11.69
C ALA A 50 11.02 -17.17 -12.55
N GLY A 51 10.52 -16.02 -13.00
CA GLY A 51 11.37 -15.01 -13.64
C GLY A 51 12.26 -14.30 -12.62
N VAL A 52 13.43 -13.87 -13.09
CA VAL A 52 14.42 -13.12 -12.31
C VAL A 52 14.82 -11.80 -12.96
N ASN A 53 14.34 -11.53 -14.17
CA ASN A 53 14.51 -10.25 -14.85
C ASN A 53 13.67 -9.14 -14.15
N LEU A 54 12.44 -9.47 -13.76
CA LEU A 54 11.70 -8.75 -12.72
C LEU A 54 12.07 -9.41 -11.38
N PRO A 55 12.47 -8.62 -10.35
CA PRO A 55 13.17 -9.19 -9.22
C PRO A 55 12.25 -9.96 -8.28
N THR A 56 12.03 -11.23 -8.57
CA THR A 56 11.46 -12.16 -7.59
C THR A 56 12.30 -12.11 -6.31
N PRO A 57 11.72 -11.83 -5.13
CA PRO A 57 12.47 -11.70 -3.88
C PRO A 57 13.28 -12.97 -3.54
N VAL A 58 14.45 -12.77 -2.95
CA VAL A 58 15.39 -13.87 -2.64
C VAL A 58 14.79 -14.90 -1.66
N ASP A 59 14.05 -14.44 -0.65
CA ASP A 59 13.37 -15.28 0.33
C ASP A 59 12.26 -16.14 -0.31
N VAL A 60 11.61 -15.61 -1.35
CA VAL A 60 10.64 -16.34 -2.17
C VAL A 60 11.29 -17.46 -2.95
N LEU A 61 12.45 -17.21 -3.59
CA LEU A 61 13.21 -18.23 -4.32
C LEU A 61 13.71 -19.33 -3.38
N ILE A 62 14.22 -18.96 -2.20
CA ILE A 62 14.63 -19.92 -1.16
C ILE A 62 13.43 -20.77 -0.71
N SER A 63 12.28 -20.15 -0.50
CA SER A 63 11.04 -20.85 -0.09
C SER A 63 10.57 -21.83 -1.17
N LEU A 64 10.58 -21.43 -2.44
CA LEU A 64 10.26 -22.31 -3.58
C LEU A 64 11.20 -23.50 -3.65
N ARG A 65 12.51 -23.27 -3.57
CA ARG A 65 13.52 -24.34 -3.56
C ARG A 65 13.30 -25.33 -2.43
N ASN A 66 13.15 -24.81 -1.20
CA ASN A 66 13.00 -25.66 -0.01
C ASN A 66 11.73 -26.52 -0.06
N LYS A 67 10.67 -26.01 -0.69
CA LYS A 67 9.36 -26.68 -0.73
C LYS A 67 9.21 -27.66 -1.91
N TYR A 68 9.78 -27.31 -3.07
CA TYR A 68 9.55 -28.02 -4.31
C TYR A 68 10.83 -28.61 -4.93
N ASN A 69 12.02 -28.39 -4.33
CA ASN A 69 13.31 -28.87 -4.81
C ASN A 69 13.50 -28.56 -6.31
N ASN A 70 13.88 -29.57 -7.12
CA ASN A 70 14.12 -29.44 -8.56
C ASN A 70 12.87 -29.15 -9.38
N ASN A 71 11.67 -29.17 -8.77
CA ASN A 71 10.43 -28.75 -9.38
C ASN A 71 10.21 -27.21 -9.32
N ALA A 72 11.05 -26.47 -8.61
CA ALA A 72 11.11 -25.02 -8.65
C ALA A 72 12.41 -24.58 -9.36
N ARG A 73 12.26 -23.84 -10.43
CA ARG A 73 13.35 -23.41 -11.30
C ARG A 73 13.27 -21.92 -11.59
N ILE A 74 14.34 -21.36 -12.14
CA ILE A 74 14.44 -19.97 -12.56
C ILE A 74 14.82 -19.87 -14.03
N TRP A 75 14.29 -18.85 -14.69
CA TRP A 75 14.70 -18.54 -16.06
C TRP A 75 15.90 -17.59 -16.05
N MET A 76 17.01 -18.01 -16.62
CA MET A 76 18.29 -17.28 -16.62
C MET A 76 18.83 -16.91 -18.01
N ASP A 77 18.04 -17.05 -19.06
CA ASP A 77 18.46 -16.66 -20.41
C ASP A 77 18.48 -15.12 -20.58
N ILE A 78 19.18 -14.66 -21.63
CA ILE A 78 19.24 -13.25 -22.05
C ILE A 78 17.84 -12.73 -22.42
N ALA A 79 16.97 -13.61 -22.97
CA ALA A 79 15.60 -13.27 -23.29
C ALA A 79 14.81 -12.91 -22.04
N PHE A 80 14.14 -11.76 -22.09
CA PHE A 80 13.31 -11.27 -20.97
C PHE A 80 12.13 -12.21 -20.73
N PHE A 81 12.12 -12.86 -19.58
CA PHE A 81 11.07 -13.80 -19.20
C PHE A 81 9.84 -13.07 -18.66
N HIS A 82 8.76 -13.04 -19.43
CA HIS A 82 7.57 -12.27 -19.07
C HIS A 82 6.23 -13.04 -19.15
N PRO A 83 6.18 -14.37 -19.07
CA PRO A 83 4.92 -15.10 -19.06
C PRO A 83 4.17 -14.93 -17.72
N LYS A 84 2.85 -15.10 -17.80
CA LYS A 84 1.93 -15.31 -16.69
C LYS A 84 0.97 -16.41 -17.12
N VAL A 85 1.42 -17.64 -16.90
CA VAL A 85 0.75 -18.87 -17.33
C VAL A 85 0.59 -19.80 -16.12
N TYR A 86 -0.62 -20.25 -15.90
CA TYR A 86 -1.02 -21.12 -14.79
C TYR A 86 -1.79 -22.31 -15.35
N LEU A 87 -1.26 -23.52 -15.21
CA LEU A 87 -1.83 -24.74 -15.77
C LEU A 87 -2.15 -25.72 -14.64
N PHE A 88 -3.31 -26.34 -14.76
CA PHE A 88 -3.82 -27.27 -13.76
C PHE A 88 -4.35 -28.53 -14.46
N VAL A 89 -4.01 -29.68 -13.89
CA VAL A 89 -4.76 -30.93 -14.13
C VAL A 89 -5.48 -31.24 -12.83
N LEU A 90 -6.79 -31.24 -12.85
CA LEU A 90 -7.61 -31.52 -11.68
C LEU A 90 -7.66 -33.02 -11.37
N LYS A 91 -8.13 -33.38 -10.17
CA LYS A 91 -8.22 -34.78 -9.70
C LYS A 91 -9.13 -35.63 -10.58
N ASP A 92 -10.15 -35.05 -11.21
CA ASP A 92 -11.06 -35.69 -12.17
C ASP A 92 -10.50 -35.79 -13.59
N GLY A 93 -9.28 -35.29 -13.83
CA GLY A 93 -8.63 -35.26 -15.14
C GLY A 93 -8.92 -34.02 -15.99
N THR A 94 -9.76 -33.12 -15.52
CA THR A 94 -10.02 -31.83 -16.21
C THR A 94 -8.76 -31.00 -16.29
N LYS A 95 -8.48 -30.44 -17.49
CA LYS A 95 -7.35 -29.54 -17.72
C LYS A 95 -7.85 -28.10 -17.80
N ILE A 96 -7.17 -27.18 -17.11
CA ILE A 96 -7.49 -25.76 -17.09
C ILE A 96 -6.20 -24.98 -17.20
N GLY A 97 -6.19 -23.97 -18.11
CA GLY A 97 -5.11 -23.02 -18.24
C GLY A 97 -5.59 -21.59 -18.00
N PHE A 98 -4.74 -20.74 -17.47
CA PHE A 98 -4.93 -19.28 -17.45
C PHE A 98 -3.72 -18.60 -18.05
N ILE A 99 -3.97 -17.67 -18.99
CA ILE A 99 -2.97 -16.83 -19.63
C ILE A 99 -3.43 -15.39 -19.47
N GLY A 100 -2.59 -14.50 -18.98
CA GLY A 100 -3.01 -13.12 -18.81
C GLY A 100 -1.90 -12.15 -18.41
N SER A 101 -2.31 -11.05 -17.80
CA SER A 101 -1.40 -9.97 -17.36
C SER A 101 -0.93 -10.12 -15.91
N GLY A 102 -1.70 -10.82 -15.07
CA GLY A 102 -1.44 -10.93 -13.62
C GLY A 102 -0.23 -11.81 -13.29
N ASN A 103 0.78 -11.22 -12.64
CA ASN A 103 1.91 -11.95 -12.06
C ASN A 103 1.49 -12.79 -10.85
N PHE A 104 2.34 -13.75 -10.43
CA PHE A 104 2.07 -14.61 -9.28
C PHE A 104 2.36 -13.89 -7.96
N THR A 105 1.66 -12.78 -7.75
CA THR A 105 1.82 -11.83 -6.64
C THR A 105 0.46 -11.39 -6.12
N SER A 106 0.40 -10.78 -4.92
CA SER A 106 -0.85 -10.19 -4.42
C SER A 106 -1.41 -9.13 -5.38
N GLY A 107 -0.54 -8.29 -5.95
CA GLY A 107 -0.92 -7.31 -6.97
C GLY A 107 -1.57 -7.99 -8.17
N GLY A 108 -0.87 -8.92 -8.83
CA GLY A 108 -1.33 -9.59 -10.04
C GLY A 108 -2.54 -10.51 -9.86
N MET A 109 -2.76 -11.05 -8.65
CA MET A 109 -3.87 -11.94 -8.37
C MET A 109 -5.17 -11.21 -7.99
N LYS A 110 -5.10 -10.08 -7.24
CA LYS A 110 -6.30 -9.46 -6.66
C LYS A 110 -6.30 -7.93 -6.53
N GLU A 111 -5.15 -7.26 -6.59
CA GLU A 111 -5.08 -5.84 -6.25
C GLU A 111 -5.05 -4.93 -7.47
N ASN A 112 -4.37 -5.35 -8.54
CA ASN A 112 -4.30 -4.61 -9.79
C ASN A 112 -5.53 -4.83 -10.66
N ILE A 113 -5.69 -4.00 -11.67
CA ILE A 113 -6.62 -4.26 -12.77
C ILE A 113 -5.92 -5.21 -13.74
N GLU A 114 -6.28 -6.48 -13.67
CA GLU A 114 -5.69 -7.55 -14.47
C GLU A 114 -6.78 -8.27 -15.28
N MET A 115 -6.37 -8.97 -16.31
CA MET A 115 -7.25 -9.82 -17.12
C MET A 115 -6.53 -11.12 -17.43
N ALA A 116 -7.27 -12.24 -17.37
CA ALA A 116 -6.79 -13.52 -17.84
C ALA A 116 -7.81 -14.20 -18.74
N TYR A 117 -7.33 -14.97 -19.70
CA TYR A 117 -8.14 -15.88 -20.50
C TYR A 117 -8.06 -17.28 -19.91
N LYS A 118 -9.23 -17.89 -19.64
CA LYS A 118 -9.36 -19.25 -19.15
C LYS A 118 -9.48 -20.22 -20.30
N VAL A 119 -8.49 -21.09 -20.43
CA VAL A 119 -8.43 -22.16 -21.45
C VAL A 119 -8.99 -23.44 -20.83
N THR A 120 -9.96 -24.06 -21.50
CA THR A 120 -10.60 -25.33 -21.05
C THR A 120 -10.63 -26.40 -22.11
N ALA A 121 -10.28 -26.07 -23.37
CA ALA A 121 -10.16 -27.05 -24.44
C ALA A 121 -8.95 -27.94 -24.17
N PRO A 122 -9.11 -29.28 -24.07
CA PRO A 122 -8.02 -30.18 -23.71
C PRO A 122 -6.79 -30.09 -24.63
N SER A 123 -6.99 -29.93 -25.94
CA SER A 123 -5.89 -29.79 -26.91
C SER A 123 -5.07 -28.51 -26.68
N GLU A 124 -5.75 -27.40 -26.42
CA GLU A 124 -5.07 -26.12 -26.14
C GLU A 124 -4.31 -26.17 -24.79
N CYS A 125 -4.90 -26.80 -23.78
CA CYS A 125 -4.21 -27.03 -22.49
C CYS A 125 -2.98 -27.93 -22.69
N ASP A 126 -3.02 -28.92 -23.58
CA ASP A 126 -1.87 -29.78 -23.88
C ASP A 126 -0.76 -29.02 -24.62
N GLU A 127 -1.11 -28.13 -25.53
CA GLU A 127 -0.13 -27.24 -26.20
C GLU A 127 0.54 -26.30 -25.18
N LEU A 128 -0.23 -25.72 -24.30
CA LEU A 128 0.31 -24.87 -23.23
C LEU A 128 1.20 -25.65 -22.26
N GLN A 129 0.81 -26.89 -21.93
CA GLN A 129 1.63 -27.78 -21.07
C GLN A 129 2.95 -28.15 -21.76
N LYS A 130 2.91 -28.47 -23.06
CA LYS A 130 4.12 -28.74 -23.84
C LYS A 130 5.05 -27.52 -23.89
N TRP A 131 4.49 -26.32 -24.10
CA TRP A 131 5.26 -25.06 -24.02
C TRP A 131 5.91 -24.90 -22.65
N PHE A 132 5.15 -25.14 -21.57
CA PHE A 132 5.69 -25.05 -20.22
C PHE A 132 6.80 -26.07 -19.98
N ASP A 133 6.65 -27.31 -20.46
CA ASP A 133 7.66 -28.35 -20.30
C ASP A 133 8.97 -27.97 -21.02
N ASP A 134 8.89 -27.42 -22.22
CA ASP A 134 10.05 -26.88 -22.96
C ASP A 134 10.77 -25.75 -22.17
N ILE A 135 10.00 -24.83 -21.54
CA ILE A 135 10.53 -23.75 -20.71
C ILE A 135 11.15 -24.32 -19.42
N PHE A 136 10.46 -25.27 -18.80
CA PHE A 136 10.92 -25.90 -17.56
C PHE A 136 12.24 -26.63 -17.78
N ASP A 137 12.38 -27.38 -18.87
CA ASP A 137 13.60 -28.15 -19.17
C ASP A 137 14.81 -27.25 -19.45
N LYS A 138 14.60 -26.07 -20.03
CA LYS A 138 15.62 -25.04 -20.27
C LYS A 138 15.92 -24.18 -19.05
N SER A 139 15.11 -24.24 -18.02
CA SER A 139 15.27 -23.45 -16.80
C SER A 139 16.36 -24.02 -15.89
N SER A 140 16.96 -23.16 -15.08
CA SER A 140 18.05 -23.49 -14.16
C SER A 140 17.53 -23.78 -12.74
N GLU A 141 18.26 -24.59 -12.01
CA GLU A 141 18.01 -24.82 -10.58
C GLU A 141 18.32 -23.57 -9.75
N ILE A 142 17.64 -23.44 -8.61
CA ILE A 142 17.87 -22.36 -7.65
C ILE A 142 19.02 -22.76 -6.72
N THR A 143 20.25 -22.42 -7.09
CA THR A 143 21.46 -22.76 -6.30
C THR A 143 21.84 -21.67 -5.31
N ASP A 144 22.62 -22.02 -4.28
CA ASP A 144 23.16 -21.02 -3.34
C ASP A 144 24.08 -20.01 -4.04
N THR A 145 24.85 -20.46 -5.01
CA THR A 145 25.70 -19.58 -5.84
C THR A 145 24.84 -18.55 -6.57
N PHE A 146 23.74 -18.99 -7.18
CA PHE A 146 22.81 -18.06 -7.82
C PHE A 146 22.23 -17.06 -6.81
N ILE A 147 21.71 -17.53 -5.69
CA ILE A 147 21.09 -16.69 -4.64
C ILE A 147 22.06 -15.61 -4.16
N ASN A 148 23.33 -15.96 -3.91
CA ASN A 148 24.33 -15.01 -3.43
C ASN A 148 24.64 -13.92 -4.48
N ASN A 149 24.74 -14.28 -5.75
CA ASN A 149 24.98 -13.35 -6.84
C ASN A 149 23.74 -12.48 -7.18
N TYR A 150 22.55 -13.00 -6.97
CA TYR A 150 21.29 -12.35 -7.29
C TYR A 150 20.84 -11.34 -6.22
N ARG A 151 21.19 -11.56 -4.97
CA ARG A 151 20.80 -10.70 -3.82
C ARG A 151 21.14 -9.21 -4.01
N PRO A 152 22.36 -8.82 -4.45
CA PRO A 152 22.67 -7.41 -4.69
C PRO A 152 21.80 -6.78 -5.79
N TYR A 153 21.45 -7.57 -6.82
CA TYR A 153 20.58 -7.12 -7.90
C TYR A 153 19.16 -6.80 -7.39
N VAL A 154 18.58 -7.68 -6.58
CA VAL A 154 17.25 -7.47 -5.98
C VAL A 154 17.24 -6.22 -5.10
N ASN A 155 18.25 -6.02 -4.27
CA ASN A 155 18.37 -4.87 -3.38
C ASN A 155 18.40 -3.54 -4.17
N LYS A 156 19.16 -3.53 -5.29
CA LYS A 156 19.23 -2.35 -6.17
C LYS A 156 17.91 -2.04 -6.86
N TRP A 157 17.14 -3.06 -7.24
CA TRP A 157 15.82 -2.91 -7.84
C TRP A 157 14.78 -2.36 -6.84
N SER A 158 14.80 -2.85 -5.62
CA SER A 158 13.88 -2.38 -4.57
C SER A 158 14.06 -0.88 -4.30
N GLY A 159 15.29 -0.37 -4.36
CA GLY A 159 15.56 1.07 -4.28
C GLY A 159 14.95 1.86 -5.46
N ARG A 160 15.15 1.39 -6.69
CA ARG A 160 14.60 2.06 -7.88
C ARG A 160 13.07 2.08 -7.94
N ASN A 161 12.42 1.00 -7.55
CA ASN A 161 10.95 0.95 -7.51
C ASN A 161 10.38 1.94 -6.49
N ALA A 162 11.05 2.13 -5.35
CA ALA A 162 10.63 3.12 -4.37
C ALA A 162 10.72 4.56 -4.92
N GLU A 163 11.76 4.89 -5.70
CA GLU A 163 11.90 6.18 -6.39
C GLU A 163 10.81 6.36 -7.46
N GLN A 164 10.55 5.34 -8.29
CA GLN A 164 9.51 5.40 -9.33
C GLN A 164 8.11 5.52 -8.75
N ASP A 165 7.80 4.83 -7.65
CA ASP A 165 6.53 4.95 -6.94
C ASP A 165 6.34 6.35 -6.37
N GLN A 166 7.42 6.99 -5.91
CA GLN A 166 7.41 8.37 -5.44
C GLN A 166 7.10 9.34 -6.59
N ASP A 167 7.78 9.19 -7.71
CA ASP A 167 7.58 10.04 -8.90
C ASP A 167 6.17 9.89 -9.47
N PHE A 168 5.65 8.67 -9.56
CA PHE A 168 4.28 8.43 -9.99
C PHE A 168 3.24 9.01 -9.03
N SER A 169 3.48 8.91 -7.72
CA SER A 169 2.63 9.53 -6.70
C SER A 169 2.59 11.05 -6.85
N ASN A 170 3.74 11.68 -7.14
CA ASN A 170 3.83 13.12 -7.35
C ASN A 170 3.04 13.54 -8.59
N ILE A 171 3.22 12.86 -9.73
CA ILE A 171 2.45 13.10 -10.98
C ILE A 171 0.95 12.91 -10.74
N SER A 172 0.55 11.85 -10.05
CA SER A 172 -0.86 11.58 -9.75
C SER A 172 -1.48 12.63 -8.86
N ASN A 173 -0.74 13.16 -7.90
CA ASN A 173 -1.19 14.24 -7.02
C ASN A 173 -1.38 15.55 -7.79
N GLU A 174 -0.48 15.88 -8.72
CA GLU A 174 -0.64 17.02 -9.62
C GLU A 174 -1.89 16.86 -10.50
N MET A 175 -2.11 15.67 -11.08
CA MET A 175 -3.31 15.37 -11.87
C MET A 175 -4.58 15.39 -11.04
N ALA A 176 -4.57 14.89 -9.81
CA ALA A 176 -5.72 14.95 -8.90
C ALA A 176 -6.05 16.39 -8.52
N SER A 177 -5.05 17.25 -8.32
CA SER A 177 -5.25 18.68 -8.08
C SER A 177 -5.87 19.41 -9.29
N ILE A 178 -5.59 18.95 -10.51
CA ILE A 178 -6.16 19.47 -11.77
C ILE A 178 -7.63 19.02 -11.92
N SER A 179 -8.01 17.85 -11.42
CA SER A 179 -9.39 17.33 -11.50
C SER A 179 -10.34 17.93 -10.46
N LEU A 180 -9.83 18.73 -9.52
CA LEU A 180 -10.62 19.45 -8.53
C LEU A 180 -11.65 20.36 -9.24
N ASN A 181 -12.91 20.01 -9.14
CA ASN A 181 -13.99 20.88 -9.61
C ASN A 181 -14.13 22.07 -8.64
N LYS A 182 -13.19 23.03 -8.72
CA LYS A 182 -13.16 24.24 -7.89
C LYS A 182 -14.53 24.91 -7.79
N LYS A 183 -15.32 24.91 -8.90
CA LYS A 183 -16.64 25.51 -8.91
C LYS A 183 -17.63 24.76 -8.01
N ALA A 184 -17.59 23.42 -7.99
CA ALA A 184 -18.45 22.62 -7.12
C ALA A 184 -18.07 22.82 -5.64
N VAL A 185 -16.79 22.77 -5.31
CA VAL A 185 -16.28 23.00 -3.94
C VAL A 185 -16.64 24.39 -3.46
N LEU A 186 -16.37 25.43 -4.26
CA LEU A 186 -16.70 26.82 -3.91
C LEU A 186 -18.23 27.04 -3.75
N ARG A 187 -19.06 26.34 -4.53
CA ARG A 187 -20.52 26.41 -4.39
C ARG A 187 -20.97 25.81 -3.05
N GLU A 188 -20.42 24.67 -2.66
CA GLU A 188 -20.77 24.03 -1.38
C GLU A 188 -20.24 24.84 -0.17
N LEU A 189 -19.01 25.37 -0.26
CA LEU A 189 -18.48 26.28 0.75
C LEU A 189 -19.32 27.57 0.89
N LYS A 190 -19.82 28.09 -0.24
CA LYS A 190 -20.71 29.26 -0.21
C LYS A 190 -22.05 28.94 0.49
N LYS A 191 -22.65 27.79 0.16
CA LYS A 191 -23.88 27.33 0.86
C LYS A 191 -23.64 27.23 2.36
N PHE A 192 -22.52 26.60 2.79
CA PHE A 192 -22.16 26.47 4.20
C PHE A 192 -22.00 27.85 4.87
N ARG A 193 -21.33 28.80 4.20
CA ARG A 193 -21.15 30.16 4.69
C ARG A 193 -22.47 30.94 4.82
N ASP A 194 -23.42 30.63 3.95
CA ASP A 194 -24.74 31.30 3.92
C ASP A 194 -25.74 30.67 4.92
N MET A 195 -25.34 29.63 5.71
CA MET A 195 -26.17 29.08 6.81
C MET A 195 -26.19 30.00 8.02
N ASP A 196 -27.34 30.08 8.67
CA ASP A 196 -27.52 30.92 9.86
C ASP A 196 -26.59 30.56 11.02
N GLU A 197 -26.26 29.26 11.16
CA GLU A 197 -25.36 28.77 12.18
C GLU A 197 -23.86 29.03 11.88
N TYR A 198 -23.53 29.46 10.68
CA TYR A 198 -22.09 29.59 10.26
C TYR A 198 -21.27 30.47 11.21
N GLN A 199 -21.84 31.63 11.62
CA GLN A 199 -21.12 32.56 12.50
C GLN A 199 -20.89 31.95 13.90
N ASN A 200 -21.81 31.16 14.40
CA ASN A 200 -21.66 30.45 15.67
C ASN A 200 -20.58 29.36 15.57
N ILE A 201 -20.58 28.57 14.49
CA ILE A 201 -19.57 27.53 14.22
C ILE A 201 -18.15 28.14 14.17
N ILE A 202 -17.97 29.25 13.46
CA ILE A 202 -16.68 29.97 13.37
C ILE A 202 -16.25 30.48 14.74
N LYS A 203 -17.16 31.07 15.51
CA LYS A 203 -16.86 31.58 16.86
C LYS A 203 -16.47 30.45 17.82
N ASP A 204 -17.17 29.34 17.81
CA ASP A 204 -16.90 28.18 18.67
C ASP A 204 -15.58 27.51 18.26
N SER A 205 -15.32 27.37 16.96
CA SER A 205 -14.04 26.89 16.45
C SER A 205 -12.87 27.77 16.88
N ALA A 206 -13.00 29.09 16.76
CA ALA A 206 -11.98 30.04 17.19
C ALA A 206 -11.71 29.96 18.71
N LYS A 207 -12.78 29.76 19.52
CA LYS A 207 -12.65 29.53 20.94
C LYS A 207 -11.89 28.24 21.23
N SER A 208 -12.26 27.12 20.58
CA SER A 208 -11.60 25.83 20.73
C SER A 208 -10.11 25.90 20.36
N VAL A 209 -9.77 26.56 19.26
CA VAL A 209 -8.36 26.81 18.86
C VAL A 209 -7.62 27.58 19.95
N SER A 210 -8.20 28.68 20.48
CA SER A 210 -7.59 29.48 21.53
C SER A 210 -7.33 28.68 22.81
N GLU A 211 -8.30 27.88 23.24
CA GLU A 211 -8.15 27.04 24.44
C GLU A 211 -7.12 25.93 24.25
N ILE A 212 -7.03 25.35 23.06
CA ILE A 212 -5.99 24.35 22.75
C ILE A 212 -4.61 25.02 22.77
N ARG A 213 -4.44 26.21 22.19
CA ARG A 213 -3.17 26.97 22.26
C ARG A 213 -2.71 27.14 23.70
N LYS A 214 -3.62 27.51 24.60
CA LYS A 214 -3.33 27.59 26.03
C LYS A 214 -2.95 26.23 26.62
N SER A 215 -3.64 25.16 26.25
CA SER A 215 -3.38 23.81 26.79
C SER A 215 -2.01 23.26 26.38
N ILE A 216 -1.50 23.63 25.22
CA ILE A 216 -0.17 23.23 24.77
C ILE A 216 0.94 24.22 25.13
N ASP A 217 0.60 25.29 25.84
CA ASP A 217 1.53 26.37 26.22
C ASP A 217 2.25 26.95 25.02
N TYR A 218 1.46 27.23 23.94
CA TYR A 218 1.97 27.63 22.61
C TYR A 218 2.86 28.85 22.68
N ASP A 219 2.41 29.92 23.36
CA ASP A 219 3.11 31.19 23.42
C ASP A 219 4.37 31.16 24.33
N ASN A 220 4.56 30.06 25.08
CA ASN A 220 5.71 29.84 25.95
C ASN A 220 6.54 28.62 25.51
N ASP A 221 6.63 28.41 24.20
CA ASP A 221 7.51 27.42 23.58
C ASP A 221 7.18 25.98 24.02
N PHE A 222 5.90 25.70 24.26
CA PHE A 222 5.35 24.39 24.61
C PHE A 222 5.94 23.76 25.90
N LYS A 223 6.34 24.59 26.86
CA LYS A 223 7.01 24.11 28.09
C LYS A 223 6.10 23.33 29.02
N ASN A 224 4.83 23.75 29.12
CA ASN A 224 3.85 23.19 30.07
C ASN A 224 2.67 22.57 29.31
N PHE A 225 2.93 21.54 28.51
CA PHE A 225 1.91 20.84 27.71
C PHE A 225 0.92 20.11 28.62
N ASN A 226 -0.33 20.56 28.68
CA ASN A 226 -1.40 19.90 29.40
C ASN A 226 -2.16 18.92 28.48
N LEU A 227 -1.78 17.63 28.54
CA LEU A 227 -2.34 16.60 27.70
C LEU A 227 -3.82 16.38 27.93
N GLU A 228 -4.30 16.37 29.18
CA GLU A 228 -5.70 16.13 29.50
C GLU A 228 -6.60 17.20 28.86
N LYS A 229 -6.24 18.46 29.06
CA LYS A 229 -6.96 19.58 28.48
C LYS A 229 -6.86 19.58 26.95
N PHE A 230 -5.70 19.26 26.38
CA PHE A 230 -5.52 19.12 24.93
C PHE A 230 -6.43 18.04 24.34
N LEU A 231 -6.65 16.92 25.03
CA LEU A 231 -7.49 15.82 24.60
C LEU A 231 -8.99 16.04 24.84
N SER A 232 -9.37 16.99 25.68
CA SER A 232 -10.78 17.27 25.98
C SER A 232 -11.54 17.93 24.81
N TYR A 233 -10.83 18.48 23.83
CA TYR A 233 -11.43 19.09 22.62
C TYR A 233 -11.59 18.06 21.50
N TRP A 234 -12.70 17.36 21.51
CA TRP A 234 -13.01 16.26 20.60
C TRP A 234 -13.19 16.69 19.14
N GLU A 235 -13.75 17.87 18.93
CA GLU A 235 -14.01 18.44 17.60
C GLU A 235 -12.76 18.56 16.77
N LEU A 236 -11.60 18.75 17.43
CA LEU A 236 -10.30 18.88 16.80
C LEU A 236 -9.45 17.59 16.91
N GLY A 237 -10.11 16.43 16.85
CA GLY A 237 -9.45 15.13 16.85
C GLY A 237 -9.17 14.55 18.25
N HIS A 238 -9.08 13.25 18.32
CA HIS A 238 -8.87 12.49 19.54
C HIS A 238 -7.81 11.43 19.35
N ILE A 239 -7.29 10.89 20.44
CA ILE A 239 -6.41 9.72 20.43
C ILE A 239 -7.18 8.45 20.80
N ILE A 240 -6.70 7.32 20.31
CA ILE A 240 -7.18 6.01 20.74
C ILE A 240 -6.68 5.79 22.16
N PRO A 241 -7.57 5.47 23.13
CA PRO A 241 -7.21 5.37 24.58
C PRO A 241 -6.00 4.51 24.88
N ILE A 242 -5.77 3.43 24.11
CA ILE A 242 -4.64 2.51 24.27
C ILE A 242 -3.26 3.20 24.15
N TYR A 243 -3.18 4.36 23.49
CA TYR A 243 -1.92 5.08 23.29
C TYR A 243 -1.72 6.23 24.29
N LYS A 244 -2.66 6.46 25.20
CA LYS A 244 -2.59 7.58 26.15
C LYS A 244 -1.29 7.56 26.97
N ASN A 245 -0.91 6.41 27.50
CA ASN A 245 0.30 6.26 28.32
C ASN A 245 1.59 6.59 27.54
N GLN A 246 1.67 6.22 26.26
CA GLN A 246 2.82 6.53 25.41
C GLN A 246 2.94 8.03 25.16
N ILE A 247 1.83 8.69 24.94
CA ILE A 247 1.79 10.15 24.73
C ILE A 247 2.09 10.89 26.03
N GLU A 248 1.57 10.43 27.18
CA GLU A 248 1.93 10.97 28.50
C GLU A 248 3.43 10.88 28.77
N LYS A 249 4.05 9.75 28.44
CA LYS A 249 5.50 9.57 28.53
C LYS A 249 6.25 10.56 27.63
N ALA A 250 5.82 10.71 26.39
CA ALA A 250 6.41 11.65 25.43
C ALA A 250 6.30 13.12 25.91
N VAL A 251 5.21 13.49 26.58
CA VAL A 251 5.08 14.81 27.21
C VAL A 251 6.10 14.98 28.35
N LYS A 252 6.20 14.01 29.27
CA LYS A 252 7.12 14.03 30.41
C LYS A 252 8.59 14.08 29.97
N GLU A 253 8.95 13.37 28.92
CA GLU A 253 10.32 13.29 28.38
C GLU A 253 10.67 14.46 27.44
N GLY A 254 9.71 15.37 27.17
CA GLY A 254 9.92 16.52 26.28
C GLY A 254 9.88 16.20 24.79
N ALA A 255 9.58 14.97 24.39
CA ALA A 255 9.45 14.58 22.99
C ALA A 255 8.27 15.30 22.30
N MET A 256 7.13 15.43 23.01
CA MET A 256 5.97 16.18 22.51
C MET A 256 6.31 17.66 22.26
N ARG A 257 7.09 18.28 23.13
CA ARG A 257 7.56 19.66 22.93
C ARG A 257 8.39 19.80 21.67
N LYS A 258 9.32 18.86 21.43
CA LYS A 258 10.16 18.86 20.22
C LYS A 258 9.30 18.69 18.95
N LEU A 259 8.31 17.79 18.98
CA LEU A 259 7.37 17.61 17.88
C LEU A 259 6.57 18.90 17.61
N CYS A 260 6.02 19.54 18.63
CA CYS A 260 5.27 20.79 18.48
C CYS A 260 6.13 21.90 17.87
N LYS A 261 7.35 22.08 18.36
CA LYS A 261 8.30 23.09 17.83
C LYS A 261 8.58 22.86 16.35
N MET A 262 8.89 21.63 15.96
CA MET A 262 9.16 21.27 14.58
C MET A 262 7.93 21.47 13.69
N LEU A 263 6.74 21.07 14.14
CA LEU A 263 5.49 21.25 13.39
C LEU A 263 5.10 22.73 13.21
N CYS A 264 5.47 23.59 14.15
CA CYS A 264 5.17 25.02 14.12
C CYS A 264 6.31 25.87 13.56
N ASP A 265 7.32 25.28 12.96
CA ASP A 265 8.44 26.00 12.33
C ASP A 265 8.15 26.28 10.84
N ASP A 266 7.67 27.47 10.55
CA ASP A 266 7.31 27.90 9.19
C ASP A 266 8.51 28.04 8.25
N SER A 267 9.74 27.90 8.74
CA SER A 267 10.93 27.85 7.87
C SER A 267 11.09 26.51 7.16
N ILE A 268 10.37 25.47 7.61
CA ILE A 268 10.36 24.12 7.03
C ILE A 268 9.07 23.95 6.22
N ASP A 269 9.20 23.45 4.98
CA ASP A 269 8.02 23.15 4.15
C ASP A 269 7.05 22.19 4.86
N ILE A 270 5.74 22.41 4.68
CA ILE A 270 4.71 21.64 5.37
C ILE A 270 4.78 20.13 5.09
N GLU A 271 5.11 19.75 3.88
CA GLU A 271 5.27 18.33 3.53
C GLU A 271 6.42 17.69 4.30
N GLU A 272 7.53 18.42 4.43
CA GLU A 272 8.68 17.97 5.20
C GLU A 272 8.38 17.93 6.71
N ARG A 273 7.72 18.95 7.27
CA ARG A 273 7.28 18.92 8.68
C ARG A 273 6.40 17.67 8.95
N TYR A 274 5.47 17.41 8.05
CA TYR A 274 4.58 16.26 8.20
C TYR A 274 5.34 14.94 8.09
N ARG A 275 6.29 14.82 7.16
CA ARG A 275 7.18 13.66 7.01
C ARG A 275 8.03 13.42 8.26
N LEU A 276 8.63 14.46 8.79
CA LEU A 276 9.46 14.42 9.99
C LEU A 276 8.68 13.97 11.22
N ALA A 277 7.41 14.33 11.34
CA ALA A 277 6.53 13.88 12.42
C ALA A 277 6.31 12.36 12.43
N PHE A 278 6.41 11.69 11.27
CA PHE A 278 6.32 10.23 11.15
C PHE A 278 7.68 9.51 11.14
N SER A 279 8.78 10.23 11.15
CA SER A 279 10.15 9.69 11.13
C SER A 279 10.95 10.10 12.37
N GLU A 280 11.67 11.18 12.32
CA GLU A 280 12.61 11.61 13.38
C GLU A 280 11.92 12.03 14.68
N TYR A 281 10.73 12.65 14.58
CA TYR A 281 9.94 13.13 15.71
C TYR A 281 8.78 12.21 16.05
N LYS A 282 8.80 10.96 15.56
CA LYS A 282 7.70 10.02 15.73
C LYS A 282 7.43 9.72 17.20
N ILE A 283 6.19 9.98 17.61
CA ILE A 283 5.64 9.58 18.91
C ILE A 283 4.58 8.50 18.65
N TYR A 284 4.71 7.36 19.31
CA TYR A 284 3.75 6.27 19.16
C TYR A 284 2.37 6.69 19.65
N GLY A 285 1.37 6.60 18.80
CA GLY A 285 0.00 7.08 19.05
C GLY A 285 -0.29 8.51 18.54
N CYS A 286 0.71 9.28 18.13
CA CYS A 286 0.52 10.54 17.44
C CYS A 286 0.41 10.30 15.93
N GLY A 287 -0.81 10.09 15.44
CA GLY A 287 -1.12 10.00 14.02
C GLY A 287 -1.65 11.33 13.46
N ASP A 288 -2.27 11.25 12.27
CA ASP A 288 -2.81 12.40 11.54
C ASP A 288 -3.65 13.33 12.41
N ASN A 289 -4.55 12.78 13.23
CA ASN A 289 -5.43 13.57 14.10
C ASN A 289 -4.67 14.51 15.05
N ILE A 290 -3.56 14.04 15.64
CA ILE A 290 -2.79 14.84 16.62
C ILE A 290 -1.88 15.82 15.89
N ILE A 291 -1.21 15.37 14.83
CA ILE A 291 -0.29 16.20 14.03
C ILE A 291 -1.06 17.36 13.42
N THR A 292 -2.18 17.07 12.75
CA THR A 292 -2.98 18.12 12.09
C THR A 292 -3.73 19.01 13.08
N LYS A 293 -4.05 18.51 14.30
CA LYS A 293 -4.58 19.33 15.38
C LYS A 293 -3.57 20.41 15.80
N ILE A 294 -2.29 20.05 15.94
CA ILE A 294 -1.23 20.99 16.29
C ILE A 294 -1.05 22.02 15.16
N LEU A 295 -0.99 21.56 13.91
CA LEU A 295 -0.88 22.44 12.74
C LEU A 295 -2.09 23.38 12.60
N CYS A 296 -3.31 22.88 12.74
CA CYS A 296 -4.54 23.68 12.70
C CYS A 296 -4.55 24.77 13.81
N VAL A 297 -4.05 24.44 15.00
CA VAL A 297 -3.93 25.39 16.10
C VAL A 297 -2.80 26.40 15.86
N HIS A 298 -1.75 26.03 15.16
CA HIS A 298 -0.66 26.93 14.75
C HIS A 298 -1.18 27.98 13.75
N ASN A 299 -1.76 27.54 12.63
CA ASN A 299 -2.33 28.46 11.64
C ASN A 299 -3.67 27.93 11.08
N PRO A 300 -4.80 28.25 11.72
CA PRO A 300 -6.11 27.74 11.33
C PRO A 300 -6.64 28.27 9.99
N LYS A 301 -5.95 29.22 9.37
CA LYS A 301 -6.29 29.74 8.04
C LYS A 301 -5.65 28.94 6.92
N GLU A 302 -4.55 28.25 7.19
CA GLU A 302 -3.78 27.49 6.21
C GLU A 302 -3.90 25.99 6.44
N TYR A 303 -3.98 25.54 7.70
CA TYR A 303 -3.93 24.11 8.03
C TYR A 303 -5.30 23.62 8.46
N MET A 304 -5.75 22.56 7.81
CA MET A 304 -6.99 21.88 8.16
C MET A 304 -6.70 20.67 9.09
N LEU A 305 -7.72 20.28 9.82
CA LEU A 305 -7.70 19.04 10.58
C LEU A 305 -7.94 17.85 9.64
N LEU A 306 -7.09 16.83 9.70
CA LEU A 306 -7.28 15.58 8.98
C LEU A 306 -7.79 14.49 9.92
N ASN A 307 -9.07 14.17 9.81
CA ASN A 307 -9.74 13.13 10.57
C ASN A 307 -10.81 12.46 9.69
N ASN A 308 -11.53 11.48 10.20
CA ASN A 308 -12.55 10.76 9.45
C ASN A 308 -13.62 11.70 8.84
N VAL A 309 -13.99 12.79 9.54
CA VAL A 309 -14.99 13.74 9.05
C VAL A 309 -14.46 14.52 7.85
N SER A 310 -13.23 15.01 7.93
CA SER A 310 -12.58 15.69 6.80
C SER A 310 -12.31 14.75 5.63
N GLU A 311 -11.94 13.50 5.88
CA GLU A 311 -11.78 12.49 4.83
C GLU A 311 -13.11 12.16 4.14
N ASP A 312 -14.21 12.06 4.87
CA ASP A 312 -15.53 11.85 4.29
C ASP A 312 -16.00 13.06 3.48
N TYR A 313 -15.65 14.28 3.92
CA TYR A 313 -15.89 15.48 3.13
C TYR A 313 -15.08 15.49 1.83
N LEU A 314 -13.82 15.10 1.88
CA LEU A 314 -12.98 14.96 0.67
C LEU A 314 -13.59 13.94 -0.32
N LYS A 315 -14.07 12.80 0.17
CA LYS A 315 -14.81 11.81 -0.66
C LYS A 315 -16.09 12.39 -1.25
N TYR A 316 -16.87 13.10 -0.45
CA TYR A 316 -18.09 13.76 -0.90
C TYR A 316 -17.81 14.77 -2.02
N THR A 317 -16.73 15.52 -1.92
CA THR A 317 -16.29 16.48 -2.94
C THR A 317 -15.58 15.82 -4.12
N LYS A 318 -15.49 14.48 -4.15
CA LYS A 318 -14.78 13.68 -5.15
C LYS A 318 -13.29 13.98 -5.23
N ILE A 319 -12.69 14.46 -4.16
CA ILE A 319 -11.25 14.57 -4.00
C ILE A 319 -10.77 13.19 -3.55
N SER A 320 -10.02 12.51 -4.41
CA SER A 320 -9.45 11.21 -4.11
C SER A 320 -7.95 11.23 -4.35
N PHE A 321 -7.24 10.47 -3.55
CA PHE A 321 -5.80 10.28 -3.71
C PHE A 321 -5.52 8.87 -4.23
N VAL A 322 -4.44 8.73 -4.97
CA VAL A 322 -3.97 7.42 -5.43
C VAL A 322 -3.65 6.54 -4.21
N ARG A 323 -3.98 5.26 -4.29
CA ARG A 323 -3.67 4.30 -3.23
C ARG A 323 -2.17 4.29 -2.94
N GLY A 324 -1.80 4.46 -1.68
CA GLY A 324 -0.40 4.51 -1.25
C GLY A 324 0.22 5.91 -1.21
N THR A 325 -0.51 6.96 -1.63
CA THR A 325 -0.07 8.34 -1.43
C THR A 325 0.24 8.57 0.05
N LYS A 326 1.44 9.08 0.32
CA LYS A 326 1.90 9.29 1.70
C LYS A 326 1.06 10.37 2.40
N PRO A 327 0.83 10.26 3.72
CA PRO A 327 0.03 11.25 4.46
C PRO A 327 0.51 12.69 4.26
N TRP A 328 1.81 12.93 4.26
CA TRP A 328 2.39 14.27 4.06
C TRP A 328 2.14 14.85 2.67
N THR A 329 2.17 14.03 1.61
CA THR A 329 1.84 14.49 0.25
C THR A 329 0.32 14.75 0.09
N ARG A 330 -0.52 14.02 0.82
CA ARG A 330 -1.97 14.25 0.85
C ARG A 330 -2.35 15.53 1.59
N TYR A 331 -1.52 15.96 2.54
CA TYR A 331 -1.79 17.11 3.39
C TYR A 331 -1.45 18.45 2.72
N LYS A 332 -0.46 18.47 1.81
CA LYS A 332 -0.09 19.64 1.01
C LYS A 332 -1.19 20.02 0.02
#